data_7e25ff36d55e00d249425f49bf2801a6
#
_entry.id   7e25ff36d55e00d249425f49bf2801a6
#
_cell.length_a   1.000
_cell.length_b   1.000
_cell.length_c   1.000
_cell.angle_alpha   90.00
_cell.angle_beta   90.00
_cell.angle_gamma   90.00
#
_symmetry.space_group_name_H-M   'P 1'
#
loop_
_entity.id
_entity.type
_entity.pdbx_description
1 polymer ?
#
loop_
_entity_poly.entity_id
_entity_poly.type
_entity_poly.pdbx_seq_one_letter_code
_entity_poly.pdbx_strand_id
1 'polypeptide(L)'
;MRDFRRPAALLVLAATAGVAVTAALAGDKGGFMTSAPAQLTAVKAGVEITPLLTVGETLPGGYTFESIPDGIAIGKGGRNVEVYVNHETSTVPFPFNPATGVGFNDFTNAMLSKLTLNKRTGAVLTGAYVIPSEANYQRFCSSFLATRKHGFTRDILFMNEEATDIVNRTGTAWPATPANGSNPEQAGVVVAYDVKSGAYKTIYGMGRHNHENSVAIPGYREPVVLSGDDTFSAPSSQLYLYNADSSAQLWADEGRLYAFKSDAPAVNDYGDLSGSQSVAGRFIAVPEAIAKGDQNALESWSNANNVFQFIRVEDIAYDRKHPNIVYFADTGEPRAISDAATTRLRRGPSGTSGPYPNGRIFKIVLDRRDPLRTATLSILIDADTGGYRNVNVIHQPDNVETTKRSLLIQEDPGSHNQGQTTARIWRYDLSDGTLEVVAKVDQSQRPATPLGAWESSGIIDASKRFGKGAFLVDVQASTLIVQSEQRGTLTYEREGGQLLLVRIPEGGHGDDEDEDNDEDEDDD
;
A
#
# COMPACT_ATOMS: atom_id res chain seq x y z
N MET A 1 -19.97 -39.53 -60.50
CA MET A 1 -20.52 -39.55 -59.14
C MET A 1 -19.38 -39.23 -58.20
N ARG A 2 -19.30 -38.00 -57.70
CA ARG A 2 -18.32 -37.57 -56.68
C ARG A 2 -19.11 -36.94 -55.53
N ASP A 3 -19.10 -37.63 -54.39
CA ASP A 3 -19.68 -37.18 -53.15
C ASP A 3 -18.78 -36.11 -52.48
N PHE A 4 -19.29 -34.90 -52.32
CA PHE A 4 -18.67 -33.85 -51.51
C PHE A 4 -19.32 -33.88 -50.14
N ARG A 5 -18.62 -34.39 -49.14
CA ARG A 5 -18.98 -34.21 -47.73
C ARG A 5 -18.38 -32.90 -47.25
N ARG A 6 -19.23 -31.96 -46.81
CA ARG A 6 -18.87 -30.74 -46.15
C ARG A 6 -18.60 -31.01 -44.66
N PRO A 7 -17.55 -30.48 -44.05
CA PRO A 7 -17.39 -30.55 -42.60
C PRO A 7 -18.34 -29.55 -41.93
N ALA A 8 -19.05 -29.99 -40.90
CA ALA A 8 -19.85 -29.15 -40.01
C ALA A 8 -18.91 -28.35 -39.12
N ALA A 9 -19.03 -27.01 -39.17
CA ALA A 9 -18.37 -26.14 -38.24
C ALA A 9 -19.11 -26.20 -36.90
N LEU A 10 -18.42 -26.58 -35.86
CA LEU A 10 -18.91 -26.56 -34.48
C LEU A 10 -18.78 -25.13 -34.00
N LEU A 11 -19.91 -24.44 -33.85
CA LEU A 11 -19.98 -23.13 -33.22
C LEU A 11 -19.91 -23.32 -31.71
N VAL A 12 -18.77 -23.04 -31.10
CA VAL A 12 -18.65 -22.97 -29.64
C VAL A 12 -19.21 -21.60 -29.22
N LEU A 13 -20.42 -21.59 -28.67
CA LEU A 13 -20.94 -20.43 -27.97
C LEU A 13 -20.22 -20.32 -26.62
N ALA A 14 -19.30 -19.37 -26.51
CA ALA A 14 -18.81 -18.91 -25.21
C ALA A 14 -19.95 -18.16 -24.52
N ALA A 15 -20.52 -18.75 -23.50
CA ALA A 15 -21.46 -18.09 -22.60
C ALA A 15 -20.66 -17.16 -21.68
N THR A 16 -20.59 -15.87 -22.02
CA THR A 16 -20.17 -14.83 -21.08
C THR A 16 -21.26 -14.71 -20.02
N ALA A 17 -21.01 -15.22 -18.83
CA ALA A 17 -21.82 -14.94 -17.66
C ALA A 17 -21.55 -13.47 -17.27
N GLY A 18 -22.28 -12.56 -17.90
CA GLY A 18 -22.35 -11.19 -17.45
C GLY A 18 -23.00 -11.18 -16.08
N VAL A 19 -22.26 -10.82 -15.05
CA VAL A 19 -22.82 -10.46 -13.76
C VAL A 19 -23.63 -9.19 -14.01
N ALA A 20 -24.94 -9.28 -13.99
CA ALA A 20 -25.81 -8.13 -14.05
C ALA A 20 -25.63 -7.35 -12.75
N VAL A 21 -24.87 -6.25 -12.81
CA VAL A 21 -24.80 -5.26 -11.75
C VAL A 21 -26.19 -4.63 -11.67
N THR A 22 -27.01 -5.08 -10.73
CA THR A 22 -28.28 -4.44 -10.43
C THR A 22 -27.99 -3.09 -9.80
N ALA A 23 -28.28 -2.02 -10.54
CA ALA A 23 -28.26 -0.67 -10.00
C ALA A 23 -29.18 -0.60 -8.78
N ALA A 24 -28.64 -0.41 -7.59
CA ALA A 24 -29.41 -0.15 -6.40
C ALA A 24 -30.16 1.17 -6.61
N LEU A 25 -31.48 1.13 -6.49
CA LEU A 25 -32.36 2.30 -6.65
C LEU A 25 -31.97 3.36 -5.60
N ALA A 26 -31.50 4.50 -6.08
CA ALA A 26 -31.29 5.69 -5.26
C ALA A 26 -32.65 6.19 -4.74
N GLY A 27 -32.97 5.81 -3.54
CA GLY A 27 -34.13 6.29 -2.82
C GLY A 27 -33.76 6.61 -1.40
N ASP A 28 -33.69 7.88 -1.12
CA ASP A 28 -33.63 8.48 0.21
C ASP A 28 -32.26 9.08 0.58
N LYS A 29 -32.31 10.12 1.42
CA LYS A 29 -31.22 10.98 1.91
C LYS A 29 -30.07 10.23 2.65
N GLY A 30 -29.97 8.90 2.48
CA GLY A 30 -29.07 8.00 3.18
C GLY A 30 -27.70 7.75 2.52
N GLY A 31 -27.57 7.99 1.21
CA GLY A 31 -26.37 7.65 0.43
C GLY A 31 -26.40 6.23 -0.15
N PHE A 32 -25.36 5.88 -0.91
CA PHE A 32 -25.17 4.58 -1.56
C PHE A 32 -24.43 3.62 -0.62
N MET A 33 -24.88 2.37 -0.59
CA MET A 33 -24.13 1.24 -0.02
C MET A 33 -24.22 0.08 -1.00
N THR A 34 -23.13 -0.64 -1.18
CA THR A 34 -23.10 -1.84 -2.01
C THR A 34 -24.07 -2.91 -1.48
N SER A 35 -24.70 -3.65 -2.39
CA SER A 35 -25.43 -4.87 -2.06
C SER A 35 -24.59 -6.15 -2.25
N ALA A 36 -23.34 -5.99 -2.69
CA ALA A 36 -22.42 -7.12 -2.83
C ALA A 36 -22.07 -7.69 -1.44
N PRO A 37 -21.85 -9.01 -1.33
CA PRO A 37 -21.38 -9.61 -0.09
C PRO A 37 -20.01 -9.04 0.30
N ALA A 38 -19.74 -9.00 1.60
CA ALA A 38 -18.44 -8.54 2.09
C ALA A 38 -17.31 -9.46 1.60
N GLN A 39 -16.22 -8.85 1.16
CA GLN A 39 -15.00 -9.56 0.77
C GLN A 39 -14.06 -9.82 1.97
N LEU A 40 -14.53 -9.56 3.17
CA LEU A 40 -13.90 -9.93 4.44
C LEU A 40 -14.85 -10.77 5.28
N THR A 41 -14.29 -11.66 6.09
CA THR A 41 -14.99 -12.45 7.10
C THR A 41 -14.39 -12.20 8.48
N ALA A 42 -15.23 -11.94 9.48
CA ALA A 42 -14.80 -11.82 10.86
C ALA A 42 -14.28 -13.19 11.38
N VAL A 43 -13.13 -13.15 12.07
CA VAL A 43 -12.54 -14.31 12.75
C VAL A 43 -12.72 -14.18 14.26
N LYS A 44 -12.47 -13.00 14.81
CA LYS A 44 -12.67 -12.71 16.22
C LYS A 44 -14.12 -12.37 16.51
N ALA A 45 -14.64 -12.90 17.61
CA ALA A 45 -15.99 -12.56 18.06
C ALA A 45 -16.13 -11.06 18.34
N GLY A 46 -17.25 -10.49 17.89
CA GLY A 46 -17.57 -9.06 18.02
C GLY A 46 -16.96 -8.18 16.94
N VAL A 47 -16.19 -8.71 16.01
CA VAL A 47 -15.80 -7.96 14.80
C VAL A 47 -17.01 -7.83 13.88
N GLU A 48 -17.33 -6.60 13.47
CA GLU A 48 -18.40 -6.28 12.54
C GLU A 48 -17.81 -5.77 11.23
N ILE A 49 -18.34 -6.25 10.10
CA ILE A 49 -17.84 -5.90 8.77
C ILE A 49 -19.02 -5.38 7.95
N THR A 50 -18.89 -4.18 7.41
CA THR A 50 -19.91 -3.52 6.60
C THR A 50 -19.28 -3.11 5.26
N PRO A 51 -19.65 -3.76 4.13
CA PRO A 51 -19.19 -3.33 2.82
C PRO A 51 -19.85 -1.99 2.43
N LEU A 52 -19.06 -1.06 1.92
CA LEU A 52 -19.52 0.28 1.57
C LEU A 52 -19.66 0.47 0.06
N LEU A 53 -18.63 0.09 -0.68
CA LEU A 53 -18.55 0.29 -2.13
C LEU A 53 -17.71 -0.83 -2.77
N THR A 54 -18.20 -1.38 -3.88
CA THR A 54 -17.52 -2.46 -4.60
C THR A 54 -17.05 -1.96 -5.96
N VAL A 55 -15.88 -2.42 -6.40
CA VAL A 55 -15.31 -2.05 -7.70
C VAL A 55 -16.30 -2.30 -8.84
N GLY A 56 -16.38 -1.33 -9.76
CA GLY A 56 -17.30 -1.33 -10.89
C GLY A 56 -18.69 -0.73 -10.58
N GLU A 57 -19.02 -0.48 -9.31
CA GLU A 57 -20.27 0.20 -8.96
C GLU A 57 -20.20 1.70 -9.29
N THR A 58 -21.30 2.22 -9.84
CA THR A 58 -21.42 3.61 -10.24
C THR A 58 -22.42 4.33 -9.33
N LEU A 59 -21.98 5.42 -8.71
CA LEU A 59 -22.84 6.28 -7.91
C LEU A 59 -23.82 7.08 -8.80
N PRO A 60 -24.94 7.56 -8.26
CA PRO A 60 -25.92 8.35 -9.00
C PRO A 60 -25.32 9.59 -9.69
N GLY A 61 -24.20 10.12 -9.20
CA GLY A 61 -23.46 11.24 -9.80
C GLY A 61 -22.55 10.87 -10.96
N GLY A 62 -22.51 9.59 -11.38
CA GLY A 62 -21.68 9.11 -12.51
C GLY A 62 -20.25 8.71 -12.12
N TYR A 63 -19.88 8.82 -10.86
CA TYR A 63 -18.59 8.30 -10.39
C TYR A 63 -18.66 6.77 -10.32
N THR A 64 -17.69 6.08 -10.91
CA THR A 64 -17.52 4.62 -10.80
C THR A 64 -16.31 4.36 -9.89
N PHE A 65 -16.43 3.41 -8.96
CA PHE A 65 -15.31 3.01 -8.11
C PHE A 65 -14.38 2.08 -8.90
N GLU A 66 -13.15 2.53 -9.13
CA GLU A 66 -12.16 1.81 -9.97
C GLU A 66 -11.48 0.69 -9.20
N SER A 67 -10.79 -0.17 -9.95
CA SER A 67 -10.09 -1.34 -9.45
C SER A 67 -8.85 -1.00 -8.63
N ILE A 68 -8.37 -2.02 -7.98
CA ILE A 68 -7.18 -2.07 -7.13
C ILE A 68 -7.21 -0.91 -6.13
N PRO A 69 -8.28 -0.86 -5.27
CA PRO A 69 -8.30 0.13 -4.20
C PRO A 69 -7.23 -0.21 -3.18
N ASP A 70 -6.48 0.79 -2.75
CA ASP A 70 -5.36 0.67 -1.84
C ASP A 70 -5.35 1.80 -0.80
N GLY A 71 -4.24 2.50 -0.62
CA GLY A 71 -4.03 3.50 0.40
C GLY A 71 -5.22 4.39 0.71
N ILE A 72 -5.64 4.40 1.98
CA ILE A 72 -6.79 5.16 2.47
C ILE A 72 -6.31 6.31 3.33
N ALA A 73 -6.89 7.50 3.14
CA ALA A 73 -6.71 8.62 4.05
C ALA A 73 -8.05 9.27 4.43
N ILE A 74 -8.15 9.76 5.66
CA ILE A 74 -9.35 10.43 6.16
C ILE A 74 -9.06 11.92 6.32
N GLY A 75 -9.77 12.74 5.54
CA GLY A 75 -9.70 14.19 5.58
C GLY A 75 -10.53 14.81 6.70
N LYS A 76 -10.43 16.14 6.82
CA LYS A 76 -11.26 16.93 7.71
C LYS A 76 -12.67 17.06 7.09
N GLY A 77 -13.58 16.24 7.51
CA GLY A 77 -14.98 16.37 7.14
C GLY A 77 -15.77 17.12 8.23
N GLY A 78 -16.72 17.97 7.82
CA GLY A 78 -17.64 18.60 8.76
C GLY A 78 -18.73 17.64 9.24
N ARG A 79 -19.93 17.74 8.65
CA ARG A 79 -21.06 16.83 8.93
C ARG A 79 -20.87 15.42 8.40
N ASN A 80 -20.05 15.25 7.37
CA ASN A 80 -19.74 14.01 6.68
C ASN A 80 -18.23 13.72 6.81
N VAL A 81 -17.79 12.54 6.40
CA VAL A 81 -16.40 12.13 6.41
C VAL A 81 -15.86 12.21 4.99
N GLU A 82 -14.76 12.93 4.78
CA GLU A 82 -14.00 12.88 3.53
C GLU A 82 -13.01 11.73 3.61
N VAL A 83 -13.02 10.87 2.60
CA VAL A 83 -12.13 9.73 2.46
C VAL A 83 -11.46 9.80 1.10
N TYR A 84 -10.17 9.60 1.10
CA TYR A 84 -9.36 9.47 -0.10
C TYR A 84 -8.96 8.02 -0.26
N VAL A 85 -9.03 7.49 -1.48
CA VAL A 85 -8.65 6.11 -1.81
C VAL A 85 -7.78 6.15 -3.05
N ASN A 86 -6.60 5.57 -2.94
CA ASN A 86 -5.72 5.32 -4.07
C ASN A 86 -6.28 4.19 -4.93
N HIS A 87 -5.97 4.25 -6.23
CA HIS A 87 -6.18 3.15 -7.16
C HIS A 87 -4.84 2.76 -7.76
N GLU A 88 -4.39 1.57 -7.45
CA GLU A 88 -3.10 1.02 -7.86
C GLU A 88 -3.12 0.49 -9.30
N THR A 89 -3.78 1.20 -10.19
CA THR A 89 -3.95 0.81 -11.58
C THR A 89 -2.83 1.32 -12.47
N SER A 90 -2.61 0.64 -13.60
CA SER A 90 -1.64 1.02 -14.62
C SER A 90 -2.06 0.56 -16.02
N THR A 91 -2.00 1.47 -16.99
CA THR A 91 -2.12 1.10 -18.40
C THR A 91 -0.83 0.52 -18.97
N VAL A 92 0.27 0.57 -18.21
CA VAL A 92 1.50 -0.15 -18.51
C VAL A 92 1.24 -1.64 -18.28
N PRO A 93 1.52 -2.53 -19.25
CA PRO A 93 1.28 -3.96 -19.09
C PRO A 93 1.95 -4.49 -17.84
N PHE A 94 1.14 -5.11 -16.97
CA PHE A 94 1.67 -5.79 -15.79
C PHE A 94 2.53 -6.99 -16.21
N PRO A 95 3.41 -7.50 -15.31
CA PRO A 95 4.49 -8.35 -15.76
C PRO A 95 4.01 -9.46 -16.67
N PHE A 96 4.51 -9.35 -17.85
CA PHE A 96 4.38 -10.31 -18.89
C PHE A 96 4.59 -11.71 -18.36
N ASN A 97 3.59 -12.56 -18.45
CA ASN A 97 3.75 -13.98 -18.16
C ASN A 97 4.54 -14.63 -19.30
N PRO A 98 5.83 -14.97 -19.10
CA PRO A 98 6.66 -15.51 -20.17
C PRO A 98 6.19 -16.89 -20.65
N ALA A 99 5.38 -17.59 -19.88
CA ALA A 99 4.84 -18.91 -20.26
C ALA A 99 3.67 -18.82 -21.24
N THR A 100 2.89 -17.76 -21.20
CA THR A 100 1.71 -17.57 -22.06
C THR A 100 1.90 -16.48 -23.11
N GLY A 101 2.89 -15.62 -22.96
CA GLY A 101 3.09 -14.46 -23.82
C GLY A 101 2.00 -13.40 -23.72
N VAL A 102 1.17 -13.46 -22.67
CA VAL A 102 0.03 -12.58 -22.47
C VAL A 102 0.29 -11.70 -21.26
N GLY A 103 0.22 -10.40 -21.44
CA GLY A 103 0.09 -9.39 -20.38
C GLY A 103 -1.32 -8.81 -20.43
N PHE A 104 -1.76 -8.25 -19.34
CA PHE A 104 -2.99 -7.45 -19.29
C PHE A 104 -2.65 -6.05 -18.76
N ASN A 105 -3.52 -5.10 -19.09
CA ASN A 105 -3.44 -3.73 -18.64
C ASN A 105 -4.71 -3.40 -17.87
N ASP A 106 -4.61 -2.50 -16.92
CA ASP A 106 -5.79 -1.87 -16.37
C ASP A 106 -6.42 -0.89 -17.37
N PHE A 107 -7.67 -0.54 -17.17
CA PHE A 107 -8.36 0.45 -18.01
C PHE A 107 -7.83 1.87 -17.81
N THR A 108 -7.20 2.14 -16.68
CA THR A 108 -6.75 3.45 -16.23
C THR A 108 -5.34 3.38 -15.67
N ASN A 109 -4.64 4.51 -15.67
CA ASN A 109 -3.47 4.72 -14.82
C ASN A 109 -3.91 4.98 -13.38
N ALA A 110 -2.97 5.07 -12.47
CA ALA A 110 -3.25 5.38 -11.06
C ALA A 110 -4.07 6.66 -10.90
N MET A 111 -5.02 6.60 -9.97
CA MET A 111 -5.94 7.70 -9.67
C MET A 111 -6.08 7.88 -8.17
N LEU A 112 -6.51 9.06 -7.76
CA LEU A 112 -6.94 9.34 -6.41
C LEU A 112 -8.43 9.65 -6.39
N SER A 113 -9.21 8.81 -5.71
CA SER A 113 -10.62 9.07 -5.42
C SER A 113 -10.79 9.94 -4.18
N LYS A 114 -11.74 10.86 -4.22
CA LYS A 114 -12.29 11.55 -3.04
C LYS A 114 -13.74 11.13 -2.87
N LEU A 115 -14.04 10.47 -1.77
CA LEU A 115 -15.38 10.05 -1.39
C LEU A 115 -15.89 10.91 -0.24
N THR A 116 -17.19 11.14 -0.21
CA THR A 116 -17.87 11.73 0.96
C THR A 116 -18.77 10.68 1.56
N LEU A 117 -18.53 10.31 2.81
CA LEU A 117 -19.29 9.28 3.52
C LEU A 117 -20.19 9.91 4.59
N ASN A 118 -21.36 9.33 4.77
CA ASN A 118 -22.26 9.65 5.89
C ASN A 118 -21.61 9.19 7.20
N LYS A 119 -21.34 10.13 8.11
CA LYS A 119 -20.66 9.87 9.39
C LYS A 119 -21.37 8.80 10.25
N ARG A 120 -22.68 8.64 10.12
CA ARG A 120 -23.47 7.73 10.95
C ARG A 120 -23.53 6.32 10.38
N THR A 121 -23.63 6.19 9.05
CA THR A 121 -23.91 4.92 8.39
C THR A 121 -22.74 4.37 7.59
N GLY A 122 -21.75 5.19 7.26
CA GLY A 122 -20.69 4.86 6.30
C GLY A 122 -21.12 4.97 4.83
N ALA A 123 -22.41 5.16 4.54
CA ALA A 123 -22.92 5.22 3.18
C ALA A 123 -22.23 6.31 2.35
N VAL A 124 -21.88 5.99 1.10
CA VAL A 124 -21.18 6.90 0.19
C VAL A 124 -22.17 7.88 -0.41
N LEU A 125 -21.97 9.17 -0.15
CA LEU A 125 -22.84 10.24 -0.61
C LEU A 125 -22.42 10.74 -2.00
N THR A 126 -21.11 10.91 -2.21
CA THR A 126 -20.53 11.36 -3.48
C THR A 126 -19.13 10.75 -3.67
N GLY A 127 -18.69 10.68 -4.91
CA GLY A 127 -17.34 10.30 -5.30
C GLY A 127 -16.87 11.12 -6.49
N ALA A 128 -15.57 11.37 -6.56
CA ALA A 128 -14.91 12.02 -7.69
C ALA A 128 -13.43 11.63 -7.72
N TYR A 129 -12.82 11.60 -8.91
CA TYR A 129 -11.38 11.52 -9.04
C TYR A 129 -10.78 12.92 -8.91
N VAL A 130 -9.87 13.09 -7.95
CA VAL A 130 -9.17 14.36 -7.72
C VAL A 130 -7.76 14.36 -8.32
N ILE A 131 -7.21 13.18 -8.58
CA ILE A 131 -6.13 12.97 -9.54
C ILE A 131 -6.66 11.97 -10.57
N PRO A 132 -6.82 12.38 -11.83
CA PRO A 132 -7.38 11.53 -12.87
C PRO A 132 -6.30 10.66 -13.54
N SER A 133 -6.73 9.63 -14.26
CA SER A 133 -5.86 8.71 -15.02
C SER A 133 -4.93 9.43 -16.02
N GLU A 134 -5.38 10.57 -16.58
CA GLU A 134 -4.62 11.37 -17.53
C GLU A 134 -3.37 12.04 -16.92
N ALA A 135 -3.26 12.04 -15.59
CA ALA A 135 -2.03 12.49 -14.91
C ALA A 135 -0.84 11.54 -15.15
N ASN A 136 -1.11 10.33 -15.65
CA ASN A 136 -0.13 9.32 -16.04
C ASN A 136 0.79 8.85 -14.90
N TYR A 137 0.28 8.84 -13.67
CA TYR A 137 0.92 8.15 -12.56
C TYR A 137 0.62 6.64 -12.62
N GLN A 138 1.50 5.84 -12.01
CA GLN A 138 1.41 4.39 -12.06
C GLN A 138 1.28 3.82 -10.65
N ARG A 139 0.38 2.87 -10.45
CA ARG A 139 0.24 2.06 -9.24
C ARG A 139 0.39 2.89 -7.96
N PHE A 140 -0.61 3.72 -7.66
CA PHE A 140 -0.66 4.39 -6.35
C PHE A 140 -0.99 3.36 -5.27
N CYS A 141 0.03 2.92 -4.57
CA CYS A 141 -0.08 2.04 -3.42
C CYS A 141 -0.53 2.81 -2.16
N SER A 142 0.10 2.65 -1.03
CA SER A 142 -0.31 3.28 0.22
C SER A 142 -0.31 4.82 0.19
N SER A 143 -1.01 5.43 1.13
CA SER A 143 -1.12 6.89 1.23
C SER A 143 -1.07 7.38 2.68
N PHE A 144 -0.63 8.63 2.87
CA PHE A 144 -0.57 9.24 4.18
C PHE A 144 -0.98 10.71 4.16
N LEU A 145 -1.91 11.11 5.04
CA LEU A 145 -2.32 12.50 5.20
C LEU A 145 -1.47 13.22 6.26
N ALA A 146 -0.52 14.04 5.82
CA ALA A 146 0.28 14.91 6.66
C ALA A 146 -0.49 16.19 7.00
N THR A 147 -0.55 16.52 8.29
CA THR A 147 -1.32 17.65 8.84
C THR A 147 -0.45 18.54 9.74
N ARG A 148 -1.04 19.55 10.36
CA ARG A 148 -0.33 20.39 11.37
C ARG A 148 0.37 19.58 12.45
N LYS A 149 -0.21 18.46 12.88
CA LYS A 149 0.39 17.53 13.84
C LYS A 149 1.77 17.02 13.39
N HIS A 150 2.00 16.95 12.10
CA HIS A 150 3.23 16.46 11.48
C HIS A 150 4.18 17.60 11.04
N GLY A 151 3.94 18.84 11.49
CA GLY A 151 4.75 20.01 11.12
C GLY A 151 4.35 20.69 9.80
N PHE A 152 3.20 20.33 9.22
CA PHE A 152 2.72 20.89 7.96
C PHE A 152 1.79 22.09 8.21
N THR A 153 1.95 23.17 7.44
CA THR A 153 1.08 24.35 7.50
C THR A 153 -0.25 24.17 6.76
N ARG A 154 -0.37 23.12 5.99
CA ARG A 154 -1.57 22.69 5.23
C ARG A 154 -1.63 21.16 5.20
N ASP A 155 -2.82 20.62 4.98
CA ASP A 155 -3.00 19.19 4.85
C ASP A 155 -2.50 18.73 3.48
N ILE A 156 -1.48 17.89 3.46
CA ILE A 156 -0.86 17.30 2.26
C ILE A 156 -1.06 15.79 2.31
N LEU A 157 -1.71 15.25 1.30
CA LEU A 157 -1.80 13.81 1.10
C LEU A 157 -0.64 13.36 0.22
N PHE A 158 0.14 12.41 0.70
CA PHE A 158 1.15 11.71 -0.07
C PHE A 158 0.54 10.45 -0.68
N MET A 159 0.74 10.27 -1.97
CA MET A 159 0.49 9.03 -2.71
C MET A 159 1.81 8.53 -3.26
N ASN A 160 1.98 7.24 -3.34
CA ASN A 160 3.23 6.59 -3.60
C ASN A 160 3.11 5.75 -4.87
N GLU A 161 3.98 5.98 -5.86
CA GLU A 161 4.06 5.12 -7.04
C GLU A 161 4.92 3.89 -6.72
N GLU A 162 4.31 2.75 -6.64
CA GLU A 162 5.00 1.46 -6.56
C GLU A 162 5.29 0.93 -7.95
N ALA A 163 6.10 1.65 -8.70
CA ALA A 163 6.42 1.34 -10.09
C ALA A 163 7.77 1.93 -10.49
N THR A 164 8.49 1.24 -11.34
CA THR A 164 9.75 1.73 -11.96
C THR A 164 9.68 1.73 -13.48
N ASP A 165 8.48 1.66 -14.03
CA ASP A 165 8.24 1.72 -15.46
C ASP A 165 8.66 3.06 -16.05
N ILE A 166 8.97 3.07 -17.35
CA ILE A 166 9.22 4.31 -18.08
C ILE A 166 7.88 4.86 -18.55
N VAL A 167 7.56 6.05 -18.11
CA VAL A 167 6.28 6.71 -18.35
C VAL A 167 6.47 8.08 -19.01
N ASN A 168 5.39 8.60 -19.60
CA ASN A 168 5.35 9.94 -20.14
C ASN A 168 4.25 10.76 -19.44
N ARG A 169 4.65 11.62 -18.55
CA ARG A 169 3.72 12.49 -17.82
C ARG A 169 3.16 13.64 -18.64
N THR A 170 3.60 13.80 -19.89
CA THR A 170 3.11 14.87 -20.77
C THR A 170 1.86 14.50 -21.56
N GLY A 171 1.22 13.37 -21.23
CA GLY A 171 -0.08 12.98 -21.78
C GLY A 171 -0.04 12.10 -23.02
N THR A 172 1.13 11.55 -23.40
CA THR A 172 1.19 10.51 -24.43
C THR A 172 0.86 9.17 -23.80
N ALA A 173 -0.12 8.46 -24.36
CA ALA A 173 -0.50 7.14 -23.91
C ALA A 173 0.68 6.15 -23.97
N TRP A 174 0.69 5.22 -23.06
CA TRP A 174 1.63 4.09 -23.09
C TRP A 174 1.47 3.25 -24.38
N PRO A 175 2.53 2.66 -24.92
CA PRO A 175 3.90 2.75 -24.42
C PRO A 175 4.56 4.09 -24.76
N ALA A 176 5.00 4.81 -23.76
CA ALA A 176 5.87 5.96 -23.92
C ALA A 176 7.26 5.44 -24.28
N THR A 177 7.60 5.43 -25.55
CA THR A 177 8.94 5.04 -25.98
C THR A 177 9.84 6.27 -26.08
N PRO A 178 11.14 6.17 -25.73
CA PRO A 178 12.10 7.26 -25.89
C PRO A 178 12.15 7.80 -27.33
N ALA A 179 11.79 6.99 -28.32
CA ALA A 179 11.74 7.34 -29.72
C ALA A 179 10.66 8.37 -30.10
N ASN A 180 9.66 8.59 -29.23
CA ASN A 180 8.53 9.47 -29.56
C ASN A 180 8.79 10.95 -29.33
N GLY A 181 10.02 11.36 -28.97
CA GLY A 181 10.37 12.75 -28.70
C GLY A 181 9.65 13.37 -27.49
N SER A 182 8.82 12.63 -26.80
CA SER A 182 8.25 13.00 -25.52
C SER A 182 9.29 12.78 -24.42
N ASN A 183 9.15 13.46 -23.31
CA ASN A 183 10.12 13.46 -22.22
C ASN A 183 9.86 12.24 -21.28
N PRO A 184 10.33 11.03 -21.62
CA PRO A 184 10.08 9.85 -20.81
C PRO A 184 10.89 9.95 -19.52
N GLU A 185 10.29 9.50 -18.43
CA GLU A 185 10.95 9.38 -17.13
C GLU A 185 10.61 8.04 -16.48
N GLN A 186 11.43 7.60 -15.53
CA GLN A 186 11.09 6.48 -14.68
C GLN A 186 9.98 6.92 -13.71
N ALA A 187 8.97 6.10 -13.49
CA ALA A 187 8.00 6.20 -12.40
C ALA A 187 8.68 5.96 -11.03
N GLY A 188 7.91 5.69 -10.01
CA GLY A 188 8.41 5.47 -8.65
C GLY A 188 8.70 6.79 -7.95
N VAL A 189 7.72 7.65 -7.91
CA VAL A 189 7.80 8.97 -7.26
C VAL A 189 6.73 9.12 -6.19
N VAL A 190 6.98 10.01 -5.23
CA VAL A 190 5.95 10.46 -4.31
C VAL A 190 5.20 11.64 -4.92
N VAL A 191 3.87 11.58 -4.86
CA VAL A 191 2.99 12.66 -5.32
C VAL A 191 2.36 13.32 -4.10
N ALA A 192 2.56 14.62 -3.95
CA ALA A 192 1.93 15.43 -2.91
C ALA A 192 0.67 16.10 -3.46
N TYR A 193 -0.47 15.93 -2.78
CA TYR A 193 -1.74 16.56 -3.09
C TYR A 193 -2.14 17.52 -1.96
N ASP A 194 -2.31 18.79 -2.26
CA ASP A 194 -2.82 19.79 -1.32
C ASP A 194 -4.34 19.67 -1.23
N VAL A 195 -4.83 19.15 -0.13
CA VAL A 195 -6.25 18.87 0.11
C VAL A 195 -7.13 20.10 -0.05
N LYS A 196 -6.63 21.29 0.33
CA LYS A 196 -7.40 22.53 0.29
C LYS A 196 -7.50 23.13 -1.11
N SER A 197 -6.39 23.15 -1.84
CA SER A 197 -6.36 23.77 -3.18
C SER A 197 -6.69 22.80 -4.31
N GLY A 198 -6.59 21.50 -4.08
CA GLY A 198 -6.69 20.46 -5.11
C GLY A 198 -5.46 20.39 -6.03
N ALA A 199 -4.41 21.14 -5.75
CA ALA A 199 -3.18 21.07 -6.51
C ALA A 199 -2.37 19.83 -6.13
N TYR A 200 -1.72 19.21 -7.11
CA TYR A 200 -0.80 18.10 -6.86
C TYR A 200 0.48 18.24 -7.68
N LYS A 201 1.53 17.63 -7.20
CA LYS A 201 2.83 17.61 -7.88
C LYS A 201 3.71 16.46 -7.41
N THR A 202 4.66 16.07 -8.24
CA THR A 202 5.72 15.12 -7.93
C THR A 202 6.79 15.74 -7.04
N ILE A 203 7.27 15.00 -6.04
CA ILE A 203 8.40 15.35 -5.19
C ILE A 203 9.56 14.39 -5.53
N TYR A 204 10.33 14.73 -6.53
CA TYR A 204 11.42 13.89 -7.04
C TYR A 204 12.55 13.67 -6.03
N GLY A 205 12.77 14.65 -5.15
CA GLY A 205 13.80 14.59 -4.12
C GLY A 205 13.57 13.51 -3.07
N MET A 206 12.37 12.92 -3.00
CA MET A 206 12.08 11.78 -2.12
C MET A 206 12.63 10.45 -2.64
N GLY A 207 13.26 10.42 -3.79
CA GLY A 207 13.81 9.23 -4.42
C GLY A 207 12.94 8.74 -5.58
N ARG A 208 13.49 7.82 -6.37
CA ARG A 208 12.76 7.11 -7.42
C ARG A 208 12.99 5.61 -7.27
N HIS A 209 12.04 4.96 -6.65
CA HIS A 209 12.03 3.52 -6.38
C HIS A 209 10.57 3.06 -6.31
N ASN A 210 10.30 1.80 -6.04
CA ASN A 210 8.95 1.36 -5.75
C ASN A 210 8.56 1.92 -4.38
N HIS A 211 7.92 3.10 -4.38
CA HIS A 211 7.44 3.70 -3.15
C HIS A 211 6.19 2.97 -2.66
N GLU A 212 6.31 2.37 -1.48
CA GLU A 212 5.16 1.75 -0.83
C GLU A 212 4.38 2.79 -0.01
N ASN A 213 4.97 3.36 1.03
CA ASN A 213 4.35 4.45 1.79
C ASN A 213 5.34 5.54 2.14
N SER A 214 4.82 6.75 2.37
CA SER A 214 5.57 7.94 2.79
C SER A 214 4.87 8.60 3.97
N VAL A 215 5.33 8.29 5.19
CA VAL A 215 4.67 8.62 6.45
C VAL A 215 5.36 9.79 7.15
N ALA A 216 4.64 10.89 7.36
CA ALA A 216 5.14 12.02 8.12
C ALA A 216 5.11 11.73 9.63
N ILE A 217 6.25 11.86 10.29
CA ILE A 217 6.42 11.53 11.71
C ILE A 217 6.20 12.80 12.56
N PRO A 218 5.24 12.81 13.49
CA PRO A 218 4.98 13.98 14.32
C PRO A 218 6.02 14.13 15.45
N GLY A 219 6.04 15.33 16.05
CA GLY A 219 6.89 15.63 17.20
C GLY A 219 8.23 16.26 16.86
N TYR A 220 8.57 16.41 15.60
CA TYR A 220 9.74 17.16 15.14
C TYR A 220 9.35 18.58 14.74
N ARG A 221 10.33 19.49 14.84
CA ARG A 221 10.14 20.89 14.47
C ARG A 221 9.92 21.05 12.96
N GLU A 222 10.58 20.23 12.18
CA GLU A 222 10.62 20.25 10.74
C GLU A 222 9.90 19.02 10.19
N PRO A 223 9.32 19.08 8.98
CA PRO A 223 8.72 17.90 8.35
C PRO A 223 9.73 16.77 8.19
N VAL A 224 9.41 15.63 8.75
CA VAL A 224 10.18 14.38 8.66
C VAL A 224 9.27 13.32 8.06
N VAL A 225 9.64 12.77 6.92
CA VAL A 225 8.86 11.74 6.22
C VAL A 225 9.72 10.49 6.05
N LEU A 226 9.27 9.37 6.60
CA LEU A 226 9.86 8.05 6.31
C LEU A 226 9.21 7.46 5.09
N SER A 227 9.98 6.76 4.24
CA SER A 227 9.51 6.11 3.04
C SER A 227 10.06 4.69 2.91
N GLY A 228 9.19 3.73 2.60
CA GLY A 228 9.50 2.34 2.28
C GLY A 228 9.84 2.18 0.80
N ASP A 229 10.72 1.23 0.51
CA ASP A 229 11.13 0.82 -0.83
C ASP A 229 10.84 -0.66 -1.02
N ASP A 230 9.76 -1.00 -1.72
CA ASP A 230 9.40 -2.38 -2.03
C ASP A 230 10.15 -2.94 -3.24
N THR A 231 11.41 -2.62 -3.39
CA THR A 231 12.21 -3.15 -4.50
C THR A 231 13.10 -4.30 -4.06
N PHE A 232 12.86 -5.49 -4.62
CA PHE A 232 13.72 -6.65 -4.41
C PHE A 232 14.53 -7.08 -5.64
N SER A 233 14.44 -6.39 -6.73
CA SER A 233 14.98 -6.91 -8.00
C SER A 233 16.49 -6.74 -8.15
N ALA A 234 17.15 -5.79 -7.55
CA ALA A 234 18.61 -5.65 -7.47
C ALA A 234 19.02 -4.21 -7.11
N PRO A 235 19.88 -4.02 -6.22
CA PRO A 235 20.42 -4.85 -5.18
C PRO A 235 19.56 -4.93 -3.94
N SER A 236 18.53 -4.13 -3.71
CA SER A 236 17.41 -4.37 -2.83
C SER A 236 16.73 -3.13 -2.22
N SER A 237 15.89 -3.36 -1.26
CA SER A 237 14.99 -2.48 -0.57
C SER A 237 15.67 -1.72 0.56
N GLN A 238 15.35 -0.46 0.74
CA GLN A 238 15.90 0.40 1.80
C GLN A 238 14.79 1.16 2.53
N LEU A 239 15.13 1.67 3.72
CA LEU A 239 14.31 2.63 4.45
C LEU A 239 14.91 4.02 4.29
N TYR A 240 14.12 4.93 3.74
CA TYR A 240 14.52 6.31 3.50
C TYR A 240 13.84 7.28 4.46
N LEU A 241 14.44 8.44 4.64
CA LEU A 241 13.90 9.58 5.37
C LEU A 241 14.09 10.84 4.53
N TYR A 242 13.02 11.57 4.29
CA TYR A 242 13.06 12.89 3.66
C TYR A 242 12.79 13.97 4.69
N ASN A 243 13.64 14.98 4.74
CA ASN A 243 13.55 16.10 5.66
C ASN A 243 13.67 17.43 4.92
N ALA A 244 12.87 18.41 5.32
CA ALA A 244 12.91 19.77 4.80
C ALA A 244 12.71 20.76 5.95
N ASP A 245 13.32 21.94 5.88
CA ASP A 245 13.23 22.95 6.94
C ASP A 245 11.80 23.49 7.16
N SER A 246 10.91 23.25 6.21
CA SER A 246 9.49 23.62 6.30
C SER A 246 8.64 22.81 5.31
N SER A 247 7.33 22.77 5.56
CA SER A 247 6.37 22.17 4.61
C SER A 247 6.32 22.90 3.25
N ALA A 248 6.68 24.19 3.22
CA ALA A 248 6.79 24.93 1.97
C ALA A 248 7.98 24.47 1.12
N GLN A 249 9.13 24.22 1.75
CA GLN A 249 10.30 23.66 1.07
C GLN A 249 10.08 22.21 0.66
N LEU A 250 9.42 21.40 1.50
CA LEU A 250 9.02 20.05 1.10
C LEU A 250 8.14 20.10 -0.16
N TRP A 251 7.10 20.95 -0.15
CA TRP A 251 6.26 21.17 -1.32
C TRP A 251 7.05 21.67 -2.54
N ALA A 252 8.07 22.52 -2.33
CA ALA A 252 8.92 23.01 -3.41
C ALA A 252 9.91 21.96 -3.96
N ASP A 253 10.02 20.78 -3.32
CA ASP A 253 11.02 19.74 -3.60
C ASP A 253 12.46 20.22 -3.29
N GLU A 254 12.59 20.96 -2.18
CA GLU A 254 13.86 21.53 -1.69
C GLU A 254 14.36 20.85 -0.41
N GLY A 255 13.76 19.73 -0.02
CA GLY A 255 14.25 18.90 1.08
C GLY A 255 15.43 18.02 0.68
N ARG A 256 15.82 17.14 1.59
CA ARG A 256 16.94 16.21 1.39
C ARG A 256 16.55 14.79 1.76
N LEU A 257 16.97 13.85 0.93
CA LEU A 257 16.81 12.41 1.17
C LEU A 257 17.99 11.87 1.98
N TYR A 258 17.68 10.93 2.87
CA TYR A 258 18.63 10.19 3.69
C TYR A 258 18.26 8.71 3.67
N ALA A 259 19.25 7.83 3.80
CA ALA A 259 19.06 6.39 3.87
C ALA A 259 19.55 5.83 5.20
N PHE A 260 18.85 4.86 5.78
CA PHE A 260 19.26 4.25 7.04
C PHE A 260 20.51 3.40 6.87
N LYS A 261 21.50 3.64 7.72
CA LYS A 261 22.76 2.89 7.77
C LYS A 261 23.05 2.44 9.18
N SER A 262 23.37 1.17 9.35
CA SER A 262 23.86 0.61 10.61
C SER A 262 25.24 1.16 10.99
N ASP A 263 25.45 1.40 12.27
CA ASP A 263 26.76 1.74 12.85
C ASP A 263 27.66 0.50 13.01
N ALA A 264 27.10 -0.71 12.92
CA ALA A 264 27.80 -1.98 12.92
C ALA A 264 27.97 -2.50 11.47
N PRO A 265 29.12 -2.32 10.82
CA PRO A 265 29.27 -2.66 9.39
C PRO A 265 29.00 -4.12 9.03
N ALA A 266 29.08 -5.03 10.00
CA ALA A 266 28.78 -6.45 9.83
C ALA A 266 27.30 -6.79 10.03
N VAL A 267 26.46 -5.79 10.36
CA VAL A 267 24.99 -5.92 10.51
C VAL A 267 24.36 -4.88 9.57
N ASN A 268 24.31 -5.18 8.31
CA ASN A 268 23.85 -4.23 7.29
C ASN A 268 22.81 -4.80 6.32
N ASP A 269 22.23 -5.93 6.70
CA ASP A 269 21.31 -6.69 5.87
C ASP A 269 20.21 -7.31 6.74
N TYR A 270 19.03 -7.54 6.19
CA TYR A 270 17.91 -8.20 6.83
C TYR A 270 18.29 -9.52 7.50
N GLY A 271 19.16 -10.30 6.84
CA GLY A 271 19.62 -11.60 7.33
C GLY A 271 20.58 -11.52 8.50
N ASP A 272 21.20 -10.37 8.75
CA ASP A 272 22.14 -10.16 9.86
C ASP A 272 21.45 -9.94 11.22
N LEU A 273 20.15 -9.62 11.21
CA LEU A 273 19.34 -9.46 12.42
C LEU A 273 18.53 -10.73 12.69
N SER A 274 18.46 -11.13 13.96
CA SER A 274 17.65 -12.28 14.39
C SER A 274 17.18 -12.13 15.83
N GLY A 275 16.02 -12.69 16.14
CA GLY A 275 15.46 -12.73 17.49
C GLY A 275 15.31 -11.32 18.10
N SER A 276 15.77 -11.13 19.33
CA SER A 276 15.69 -9.86 20.07
C SER A 276 16.86 -8.90 19.81
N GLN A 277 17.67 -9.14 18.79
CA GLN A 277 18.81 -8.27 18.47
C GLN A 277 18.32 -6.90 18.00
N SER A 278 19.11 -5.88 18.32
CA SER A 278 18.94 -4.53 17.81
C SER A 278 20.27 -3.97 17.33
N VAL A 279 20.22 -3.09 16.37
CA VAL A 279 21.38 -2.39 15.85
C VAL A 279 21.18 -0.89 15.91
N ALA A 280 22.18 -0.17 16.41
CA ALA A 280 22.21 1.28 16.31
C ALA A 280 22.62 1.70 14.91
N GLY A 281 22.10 2.83 14.47
CA GLY A 281 22.41 3.39 13.16
C GLY A 281 22.01 4.86 13.07
N ARG A 282 22.07 5.38 11.88
CA ARG A 282 21.71 6.77 11.55
C ARG A 282 21.28 6.88 10.10
N PHE A 283 20.64 7.97 9.77
CA PHE A 283 20.33 8.32 8.39
C PHE A 283 21.46 9.12 7.77
N ILE A 284 22.01 8.66 6.65
CA ILE A 284 23.09 9.31 5.90
C ILE A 284 22.52 10.00 4.66
N ALA A 285 23.03 11.21 4.37
CA ALA A 285 22.52 12.02 3.27
C ALA A 285 22.79 11.39 1.89
N VAL A 286 21.74 11.26 1.10
CA VAL A 286 21.82 10.90 -0.31
C VAL A 286 22.14 12.17 -1.12
N PRO A 287 23.11 12.14 -2.06
CA PRO A 287 23.33 13.29 -2.95
C PRO A 287 22.06 13.59 -3.78
N GLU A 288 21.72 14.87 -3.93
CA GLU A 288 20.50 15.30 -4.62
C GLU A 288 20.39 14.72 -6.04
N ALA A 289 21.48 14.71 -6.80
CA ALA A 289 21.52 14.14 -8.15
C ALA A 289 21.23 12.63 -8.18
N ILE A 290 21.54 11.93 -7.09
CA ILE A 290 21.23 10.50 -6.93
C ILE A 290 19.76 10.34 -6.53
N ALA A 291 19.27 11.12 -5.56
CA ALA A 291 17.87 11.07 -5.11
C ALA A 291 16.89 11.36 -6.27
N LYS A 292 17.20 12.38 -7.09
CA LYS A 292 16.42 12.76 -8.27
C LYS A 292 16.76 11.93 -9.53
N GLY A 293 17.70 10.99 -9.43
CA GLY A 293 18.11 10.08 -10.49
C GLY A 293 17.10 8.95 -10.71
N ASP A 294 17.54 7.91 -11.40
CA ASP A 294 16.78 6.67 -11.53
C ASP A 294 17.06 5.70 -10.36
N GLN A 295 16.24 4.67 -10.25
CA GLN A 295 16.38 3.64 -9.23
C GLN A 295 17.78 3.01 -9.25
N ASN A 296 18.35 2.70 -10.41
CA ASN A 296 19.64 2.04 -10.49
C ASN A 296 20.76 2.91 -9.90
N ALA A 297 20.69 4.24 -10.07
CA ALA A 297 21.64 5.17 -9.47
C ALA A 297 21.52 5.19 -7.94
N LEU A 298 20.29 5.24 -7.41
CA LEU A 298 19.99 5.22 -5.98
C LEU A 298 20.46 3.91 -5.33
N GLU A 299 20.14 2.78 -5.93
CA GLU A 299 20.55 1.45 -5.53
C GLU A 299 22.07 1.27 -5.53
N SER A 300 22.74 1.69 -6.61
CA SER A 300 24.19 1.62 -6.70
C SER A 300 24.87 2.47 -5.62
N TRP A 301 24.33 3.66 -5.33
CA TRP A 301 24.81 4.52 -4.26
C TRP A 301 24.58 3.88 -2.88
N SER A 302 23.41 3.31 -2.63
CA SER A 302 23.07 2.64 -1.38
C SER A 302 24.03 1.49 -1.07
N ASN A 303 24.34 0.66 -2.07
CA ASN A 303 25.32 -0.42 -1.93
C ASN A 303 26.74 0.11 -1.68
N ALA A 304 27.21 1.08 -2.46
CA ALA A 304 28.55 1.65 -2.29
C ALA A 304 28.75 2.31 -0.91
N ASN A 305 27.67 2.77 -0.27
CA ASN A 305 27.70 3.40 1.05
C ASN A 305 27.32 2.46 2.19
N ASN A 306 27.11 1.18 1.91
CA ASN A 306 26.72 0.17 2.90
C ASN A 306 25.45 0.57 3.68
N VAL A 307 24.44 1.07 2.96
CA VAL A 307 23.10 1.34 3.49
C VAL A 307 22.50 0.00 3.93
N PHE A 308 21.71 -0.01 5.01
CA PHE A 308 21.06 -1.22 5.49
C PHE A 308 20.08 -1.74 4.43
N GLN A 309 20.19 -3.01 4.12
CA GLN A 309 19.41 -3.69 3.10
C GLN A 309 18.26 -4.48 3.74
N PHE A 310 17.05 -4.10 3.40
CA PHE A 310 15.84 -4.88 3.69
C PHE A 310 15.53 -5.81 2.51
N ILE A 311 14.39 -6.50 2.58
CA ILE A 311 13.93 -7.36 1.47
C ILE A 311 12.86 -6.63 0.66
N ARG A 312 11.74 -6.22 1.31
CA ARG A 312 10.62 -5.48 0.73
C ARG A 312 10.01 -4.64 1.83
N VAL A 313 10.40 -3.37 1.94
CA VAL A 313 9.85 -2.46 2.95
C VAL A 313 8.53 -1.91 2.43
N GLU A 314 7.47 -2.37 3.05
CA GLU A 314 6.09 -2.00 2.75
C GLU A 314 5.61 -0.81 3.60
N ASP A 315 4.39 -0.91 4.12
CA ASP A 315 3.75 0.17 4.87
C ASP A 315 4.43 0.48 6.21
N ILE A 316 4.25 1.71 6.66
CA ILE A 316 4.89 2.31 7.83
C ILE A 316 3.83 2.95 8.72
N ALA A 317 3.91 2.71 10.04
CA ALA A 317 3.07 3.38 11.02
C ALA A 317 3.87 3.81 12.26
N TYR A 318 3.63 5.00 12.78
CA TYR A 318 4.25 5.47 14.03
C TYR A 318 3.38 5.14 15.25
N ASP A 319 4.02 4.90 16.40
CA ASP A 319 3.35 4.70 17.69
C ASP A 319 2.59 5.97 18.12
N ARG A 320 1.30 5.85 18.41
CA ARG A 320 0.43 7.00 18.74
C ARG A 320 0.77 7.65 20.08
N LYS A 321 1.43 6.94 21.00
CA LYS A 321 1.89 7.47 22.31
C LYS A 321 3.32 8.00 22.24
N HIS A 322 4.15 7.37 21.42
CA HIS A 322 5.58 7.67 21.27
C HIS A 322 5.97 7.79 19.79
N PRO A 323 5.62 8.89 19.10
CA PRO A 323 5.73 8.98 17.64
C PRO A 323 7.15 8.80 17.08
N ASN A 324 8.19 8.91 17.90
CA ASN A 324 9.54 8.57 17.51
C ASN A 324 9.80 7.04 17.43
N ILE A 325 8.84 6.22 17.83
CA ILE A 325 8.83 4.77 17.60
C ILE A 325 8.01 4.54 16.34
N VAL A 326 8.60 3.85 15.37
CA VAL A 326 7.96 3.56 14.09
C VAL A 326 8.02 2.06 13.83
N TYR A 327 6.92 1.51 13.36
CA TYR A 327 6.78 0.13 12.91
C TYR A 327 6.67 0.13 11.40
N PHE A 328 7.23 -0.88 10.75
CA PHE A 328 7.06 -1.08 9.32
C PHE A 328 7.09 -2.56 8.97
N ALA A 329 6.36 -2.90 7.95
CA ALA A 329 6.32 -4.24 7.40
C ALA A 329 7.50 -4.45 6.45
N ASP A 330 7.98 -5.67 6.37
CA ASP A 330 8.85 -6.17 5.31
C ASP A 330 8.29 -7.53 4.90
N THR A 331 7.77 -7.60 3.71
CA THR A 331 7.07 -8.77 3.17
C THR A 331 7.95 -10.01 3.09
N GLY A 332 9.26 -9.84 3.09
CA GLY A 332 10.19 -10.93 2.88
C GLY A 332 10.19 -11.43 1.43
N GLU A 333 10.92 -12.49 1.16
CA GLU A 333 10.95 -13.13 -0.15
C GLU A 333 11.37 -14.60 0.01
N PRO A 334 10.51 -15.55 -0.37
CA PRO A 334 10.84 -16.99 -0.30
C PRO A 334 12.10 -17.38 -1.06
N ARG A 335 12.52 -16.58 -2.04
CA ARG A 335 13.73 -16.82 -2.83
C ARG A 335 14.94 -15.99 -2.40
N ALA A 336 14.86 -15.25 -1.28
CA ALA A 336 15.98 -14.48 -0.78
C ALA A 336 17.12 -15.42 -0.35
N ILE A 337 18.30 -15.22 -0.91
CA ILE A 337 19.52 -15.96 -0.62
C ILE A 337 20.71 -15.01 -0.53
N SER A 338 21.73 -15.37 0.22
CA SER A 338 22.98 -14.62 0.24
C SER A 338 23.72 -14.70 -1.11
N ASP A 339 24.19 -13.58 -1.59
CA ASP A 339 25.10 -13.51 -2.73
C ASP A 339 26.54 -13.82 -2.28
N ALA A 340 27.19 -14.75 -2.97
CA ALA A 340 28.53 -15.22 -2.57
C ALA A 340 29.62 -14.15 -2.74
N ALA A 341 29.41 -13.16 -3.61
CA ALA A 341 30.40 -12.12 -3.86
C ALA A 341 30.28 -10.93 -2.91
N THR A 342 29.06 -10.57 -2.54
CA THR A 342 28.78 -9.39 -1.71
C THR A 342 28.44 -9.72 -0.27
N THR A 343 28.10 -10.98 0.02
CA THR A 343 27.51 -11.49 1.28
C THR A 343 26.13 -10.92 1.62
N ARG A 344 25.60 -10.02 0.79
CA ARG A 344 24.27 -9.42 0.95
C ARG A 344 23.19 -10.29 0.32
N LEU A 345 21.96 -10.07 0.73
CA LEU A 345 20.81 -10.79 0.15
C LEU A 345 20.59 -10.39 -1.32
N ARG A 346 20.15 -11.36 -2.09
CA ARG A 346 19.64 -11.17 -3.45
C ARG A 346 18.48 -12.13 -3.72
N ARG A 347 17.68 -11.83 -4.71
CA ARG A 347 16.64 -12.74 -5.18
C ARG A 347 17.26 -13.91 -5.94
N GLY A 348 17.02 -15.11 -5.49
CA GLY A 348 17.45 -16.34 -6.16
C GLY A 348 16.63 -16.64 -7.42
N PRO A 349 17.12 -17.52 -8.30
CA PRO A 349 16.40 -18.00 -9.46
C PRO A 349 15.04 -18.63 -9.09
N SER A 350 14.15 -18.77 -10.07
CA SER A 350 12.90 -19.51 -9.88
C SER A 350 13.17 -20.91 -9.32
N GLY A 351 12.38 -21.33 -8.34
CA GLY A 351 12.54 -22.61 -7.64
C GLY A 351 13.56 -22.61 -6.49
N THR A 352 14.24 -21.48 -6.23
CA THR A 352 15.04 -21.32 -5.00
C THR A 352 14.12 -21.29 -3.78
N SER A 353 14.57 -21.86 -2.66
CA SER A 353 13.94 -21.74 -1.35
C SER A 353 14.93 -21.08 -0.40
N GLY A 354 14.63 -19.88 0.03
CA GLY A 354 15.42 -19.08 0.98
C GLY A 354 14.86 -19.17 2.40
N PRO A 355 15.54 -18.57 3.37
CA PRO A 355 15.15 -18.63 4.78
C PRO A 355 14.15 -17.56 5.21
N TYR A 356 13.72 -16.63 4.33
CA TYR A 356 12.91 -15.47 4.67
C TYR A 356 11.55 -15.44 3.92
N PRO A 357 10.71 -16.49 4.09
CA PRO A 357 9.51 -16.63 3.25
C PRO A 357 8.30 -15.85 3.75
N ASN A 358 8.28 -15.45 5.04
CA ASN A 358 7.08 -14.93 5.68
C ASN A 358 7.17 -13.43 6.00
N GLY A 359 8.39 -12.88 6.00
CA GLY A 359 8.60 -11.48 6.32
C GLY A 359 8.66 -11.16 7.82
N ARG A 360 8.74 -9.86 8.12
CA ARG A 360 8.91 -9.34 9.48
C ARG A 360 8.15 -8.04 9.68
N ILE A 361 7.83 -7.74 10.94
CA ILE A 361 7.55 -6.37 11.37
C ILE A 361 8.79 -5.86 12.10
N PHE A 362 9.35 -4.79 11.58
CA PHE A 362 10.44 -4.06 12.19
C PHE A 362 9.94 -2.94 13.09
N LYS A 363 10.79 -2.57 14.04
CA LYS A 363 10.63 -1.41 14.91
C LYS A 363 11.90 -0.57 14.82
N ILE A 364 11.76 0.70 14.45
CA ILE A 364 12.83 1.68 14.52
C ILE A 364 12.49 2.76 15.54
N VAL A 365 13.47 3.10 16.40
CA VAL A 365 13.33 4.16 17.40
C VAL A 365 14.26 5.30 17.02
N LEU A 366 13.68 6.43 16.62
CA LEU A 366 14.39 7.64 16.22
C LEU A 366 14.77 8.47 17.46
N ASP A 367 15.84 9.26 17.36
CA ASP A 367 16.13 10.26 18.38
C ASP A 367 14.99 11.29 18.43
N ARG A 368 14.49 11.61 19.63
CA ARG A 368 13.31 12.48 19.81
C ARG A 368 13.51 13.94 19.40
N ARG A 369 14.76 14.39 19.26
CA ARG A 369 15.09 15.79 18.96
C ARG A 369 15.60 15.97 17.54
N ASP A 370 16.31 14.98 17.05
CA ASP A 370 16.95 14.99 15.74
C ASP A 370 16.87 13.59 15.11
N PRO A 371 15.94 13.36 14.18
CA PRO A 371 15.71 12.03 13.59
C PRO A 371 16.91 11.53 12.77
N LEU A 372 17.85 12.42 12.43
CA LEU A 372 19.04 12.06 11.65
C LEU A 372 20.22 11.59 12.53
N ARG A 373 20.18 11.91 13.84
CA ARG A 373 21.32 11.73 14.74
C ARG A 373 21.57 10.26 15.05
N THR A 374 20.56 9.59 15.59
CA THR A 374 20.64 8.16 15.93
C THR A 374 19.29 7.51 15.74
N ALA A 375 19.34 6.24 15.36
CA ALA A 375 18.17 5.38 15.32
C ALA A 375 18.57 3.99 15.83
N THR A 376 17.61 3.26 16.38
CA THR A 376 17.80 1.86 16.78
C THR A 376 16.79 1.00 16.06
N LEU A 377 17.28 0.08 15.22
CA LEU A 377 16.48 -0.87 14.47
C LEU A 377 16.44 -2.21 15.23
N SER A 378 15.26 -2.82 15.31
CA SER A 378 15.03 -4.15 15.89
C SER A 378 13.88 -4.84 15.18
N ILE A 379 13.77 -6.15 15.33
CA ILE A 379 12.63 -6.94 14.90
C ILE A 379 11.57 -6.90 16.01
N LEU A 380 10.32 -6.53 15.66
CA LEU A 380 9.17 -6.63 16.56
C LEU A 380 8.52 -8.01 16.44
N ILE A 381 8.28 -8.47 15.22
CA ILE A 381 7.70 -9.80 14.94
C ILE A 381 8.55 -10.44 13.84
N ASP A 382 9.07 -11.63 14.12
CA ASP A 382 9.83 -12.45 13.16
C ASP A 382 8.97 -13.63 12.70
N ALA A 383 8.25 -13.46 11.60
CA ALA A 383 7.40 -14.51 11.07
C ALA A 383 8.21 -15.60 10.32
N ASP A 384 9.44 -15.28 9.88
CA ASP A 384 10.33 -16.24 9.20
C ASP A 384 10.72 -17.42 10.09
N THR A 385 10.81 -17.19 11.41
CA THR A 385 11.09 -18.26 12.38
C THR A 385 10.01 -19.35 12.41
N GLY A 386 8.80 -19.03 11.93
CA GLY A 386 7.72 -20.00 11.78
C GLY A 386 7.92 -20.99 10.63
N GLY A 387 8.77 -20.64 9.67
CA GLY A 387 9.02 -21.45 8.46
C GLY A 387 7.94 -21.32 7.39
N TYR A 388 8.30 -21.75 6.20
CA TYR A 388 7.48 -21.63 5.00
C TYR A 388 6.12 -22.34 5.14
N ARG A 389 5.05 -21.66 4.76
CA ARG A 389 3.66 -22.15 4.78
C ARG A 389 3.10 -22.50 6.17
N ASN A 390 3.64 -21.94 7.23
CA ASN A 390 3.09 -22.15 8.57
C ASN A 390 1.90 -21.21 8.82
N VAL A 391 0.69 -21.76 8.84
CA VAL A 391 -0.56 -21.00 9.04
C VAL A 391 -0.69 -20.27 10.39
N ASN A 392 0.20 -20.52 11.35
CA ASN A 392 0.15 -19.93 12.69
C ASN A 392 0.98 -18.64 12.82
N VAL A 393 1.64 -18.22 11.74
CA VAL A 393 2.42 -16.99 11.70
C VAL A 393 1.88 -16.05 10.62
N ILE A 394 2.27 -14.79 10.66
CA ILE A 394 1.97 -13.82 9.60
C ILE A 394 2.65 -14.30 8.31
N HIS A 395 1.94 -14.16 7.20
CA HIS A 395 2.48 -14.40 5.88
C HIS A 395 2.56 -13.09 5.11
N GLN A 396 3.78 -12.62 4.86
CA GLN A 396 4.00 -11.48 3.99
C GLN A 396 3.19 -10.27 4.46
N PRO A 397 3.59 -9.68 5.61
CA PRO A 397 2.97 -8.47 6.12
C PRO A 397 3.19 -7.34 5.12
N ASP A 398 2.15 -6.59 4.87
CA ASP A 398 2.09 -5.51 3.92
C ASP A 398 1.64 -4.22 4.62
N ASN A 399 0.34 -3.92 4.68
CA ASN A 399 -0.15 -2.70 5.30
C ASN A 399 -0.20 -2.79 6.83
N VAL A 400 0.09 -1.67 7.47
CA VAL A 400 0.08 -1.56 8.93
C VAL A 400 -0.59 -0.26 9.40
N GLU A 401 -1.38 -0.34 10.45
CA GLU A 401 -1.98 0.84 11.10
C GLU A 401 -1.90 0.74 12.61
N THR A 402 -1.59 1.83 13.28
CA THR A 402 -1.51 1.89 14.74
C THR A 402 -2.74 2.54 15.37
N THR A 403 -3.09 2.05 16.55
CA THR A 403 -3.93 2.74 17.53
C THR A 403 -3.08 3.10 18.75
N LYS A 404 -3.67 3.68 19.80
CA LYS A 404 -2.95 3.88 21.08
C LYS A 404 -2.53 2.55 21.75
N ARG A 405 -3.15 1.41 21.39
CA ARG A 405 -2.97 0.11 22.04
C ARG A 405 -2.49 -1.01 21.13
N SER A 406 -2.73 -0.91 19.85
CA SER A 406 -2.53 -2.02 18.92
C SER A 406 -1.83 -1.59 17.64
N LEU A 407 -1.14 -2.54 17.04
CA LEU A 407 -0.71 -2.49 15.64
C LEU A 407 -1.58 -3.50 14.87
N LEU A 408 -2.30 -3.02 13.86
CA LEU A 408 -3.01 -3.84 12.88
C LEU A 408 -2.03 -4.15 11.76
N ILE A 409 -2.06 -5.39 11.25
CA ILE A 409 -1.14 -5.87 10.23
C ILE A 409 -1.97 -6.64 9.21
N GLN A 410 -1.88 -6.26 7.96
CA GLN A 410 -2.52 -6.93 6.83
C GLN A 410 -1.51 -7.80 6.08
N GLU A 411 -1.99 -8.84 5.42
CA GLU A 411 -1.19 -9.78 4.66
C GLU A 411 -1.46 -9.65 3.16
N ASP A 412 -0.39 -9.74 2.35
CA ASP A 412 -0.43 -10.06 0.93
C ASP A 412 0.28 -11.40 0.63
N PRO A 413 -0.31 -12.56 1.00
CA PRO A 413 0.33 -13.86 0.79
C PRO A 413 0.34 -14.29 -0.69
N GLY A 414 -0.34 -13.54 -1.57
CA GLY A 414 -0.44 -13.80 -3.00
C GLY A 414 0.83 -13.46 -3.75
N SER A 415 1.55 -12.45 -3.33
CA SER A 415 2.76 -11.97 -4.01
C SER A 415 3.82 -13.08 -4.17
N HIS A 416 3.84 -14.07 -3.27
CA HIS A 416 4.77 -15.20 -3.31
C HIS A 416 4.11 -16.57 -3.26
N ASN A 417 2.80 -16.63 -3.53
CA ASN A 417 2.04 -17.87 -3.70
C ASN A 417 2.19 -18.84 -2.52
N GLN A 418 2.10 -18.34 -1.29
CA GLN A 418 2.17 -19.18 -0.10
C GLN A 418 0.93 -20.07 0.07
N GLY A 419 -0.24 -19.66 -0.40
CA GLY A 419 -1.40 -20.46 -0.73
C GLY A 419 -1.99 -21.36 0.35
N GLN A 420 -1.73 -21.12 1.63
CA GLN A 420 -2.24 -21.93 2.74
C GLN A 420 -3.45 -21.32 3.42
N THR A 421 -3.57 -20.00 3.38
CA THR A 421 -4.68 -19.21 3.92
C THR A 421 -5.06 -18.12 2.93
N THR A 422 -6.26 -17.57 3.06
CA THR A 422 -6.55 -16.25 2.50
C THR A 422 -5.85 -15.19 3.34
N ALA A 423 -5.63 -14.00 2.78
CA ALA A 423 -5.01 -12.89 3.50
C ALA A 423 -5.77 -12.58 4.80
N ARG A 424 -5.04 -12.29 5.85
CA ARG A 424 -5.58 -12.06 7.19
C ARG A 424 -5.25 -10.65 7.67
N ILE A 425 -6.11 -10.14 8.56
CA ILE A 425 -5.84 -8.94 9.36
C ILE A 425 -5.51 -9.41 10.76
N TRP A 426 -4.30 -9.11 11.21
CA TRP A 426 -3.82 -9.41 12.54
C TRP A 426 -3.90 -8.17 13.41
N ARG A 427 -4.07 -8.39 14.72
CA ARG A 427 -3.89 -7.38 15.76
C ARG A 427 -2.78 -7.81 16.70
N TYR A 428 -1.78 -6.97 16.84
CA TYR A 428 -0.72 -7.08 17.84
C TYR A 428 -0.99 -6.09 18.96
N ASP A 429 -1.11 -6.55 20.19
CA ASP A 429 -1.25 -5.70 21.38
C ASP A 429 0.13 -5.13 21.77
N LEU A 430 0.25 -3.80 21.75
CA LEU A 430 1.52 -3.10 22.05
C LEU A 430 1.94 -3.19 23.52
N SER A 431 1.05 -3.59 24.42
CA SER A 431 1.32 -3.65 25.86
C SER A 431 1.87 -5.01 26.31
N ASP A 432 1.37 -6.10 25.76
CA ASP A 432 1.74 -7.47 26.19
C ASP A 432 2.28 -8.36 25.06
N GLY A 433 2.24 -7.89 23.82
CA GLY A 433 2.74 -8.61 22.65
C GLY A 433 1.82 -9.72 22.14
N THR A 434 0.57 -9.77 22.59
CA THR A 434 -0.40 -10.75 22.10
C THR A 434 -0.71 -10.50 20.61
N LEU A 435 -0.64 -11.55 19.79
CA LEU A 435 -0.91 -11.53 18.37
C LEU A 435 -2.11 -12.43 18.06
N GLU A 436 -3.13 -11.88 17.38
CA GLU A 436 -4.35 -12.62 17.02
C GLU A 436 -4.90 -12.21 15.67
N VAL A 437 -5.56 -13.14 14.96
CA VAL A 437 -6.29 -12.84 13.72
C VAL A 437 -7.66 -12.28 14.07
N VAL A 438 -7.99 -11.11 13.52
CA VAL A 438 -9.30 -10.46 13.74
C VAL A 438 -10.26 -10.64 12.57
N ALA A 439 -9.75 -10.64 11.34
CA ALA A 439 -10.53 -10.87 10.12
C ALA A 439 -9.67 -11.58 9.06
N LYS A 440 -10.28 -12.01 7.98
CA LYS A 440 -9.61 -12.59 6.83
C LYS A 440 -10.39 -12.29 5.55
N VAL A 441 -9.70 -12.27 4.43
CA VAL A 441 -10.30 -12.12 3.09
C VAL A 441 -11.19 -13.32 2.77
N ASP A 442 -12.37 -13.04 2.19
CA ASP A 442 -13.32 -14.03 1.72
C ASP A 442 -13.23 -14.19 0.20
N GLN A 443 -12.51 -15.20 -0.25
CA GLN A 443 -12.38 -15.56 -1.67
C GLN A 443 -13.48 -16.49 -2.18
N SER A 444 -14.58 -16.66 -1.45
CA SER A 444 -15.66 -17.63 -1.79
C SER A 444 -16.30 -17.36 -3.15
N GLN A 445 -16.23 -16.12 -3.65
CA GLN A 445 -16.71 -15.77 -4.99
C GLN A 445 -15.86 -16.37 -6.13
N ARG A 446 -14.63 -16.81 -5.82
CA ARG A 446 -13.68 -17.43 -6.75
C ARG A 446 -13.01 -18.65 -6.13
N PRO A 447 -13.77 -19.72 -5.83
CA PRO A 447 -13.25 -20.86 -5.06
C PRO A 447 -12.15 -21.67 -5.78
N ALA A 448 -12.01 -21.52 -7.10
CA ALA A 448 -10.94 -22.16 -7.87
C ALA A 448 -9.62 -21.35 -7.87
N THR A 449 -9.62 -20.14 -7.30
CA THR A 449 -8.44 -19.30 -7.19
C THR A 449 -7.55 -19.82 -6.05
N PRO A 450 -6.22 -19.82 -6.20
CA PRO A 450 -5.32 -20.15 -5.09
C PRO A 450 -5.62 -19.30 -3.86
N LEU A 451 -5.53 -19.90 -2.68
CA LEU A 451 -5.70 -19.17 -1.43
C LEU A 451 -4.63 -18.07 -1.32
N GLY A 452 -5.02 -16.90 -0.84
CA GLY A 452 -4.13 -15.76 -0.72
C GLY A 452 -3.92 -14.96 -2.00
N ALA A 453 -4.63 -15.30 -3.10
CA ALA A 453 -4.56 -14.51 -4.33
C ALA A 453 -5.28 -13.16 -4.23
N TRP A 454 -6.14 -12.98 -3.25
CA TRP A 454 -6.72 -11.69 -2.88
C TRP A 454 -6.05 -11.21 -1.61
N GLU A 455 -5.78 -9.93 -1.54
CA GLU A 455 -5.17 -9.33 -0.37
C GLU A 455 -6.13 -8.41 0.37
N SER A 456 -5.81 -8.14 1.62
CA SER A 456 -6.36 -7.08 2.43
C SER A 456 -5.37 -5.93 2.35
N SER A 457 -5.75 -4.86 1.68
CA SER A 457 -4.91 -3.71 1.40
C SER A 457 -5.53 -2.44 1.98
N GLY A 458 -4.78 -1.39 2.14
CA GLY A 458 -5.24 -0.14 2.72
C GLY A 458 -5.96 -0.31 4.07
N ILE A 459 -5.46 0.25 5.14
CA ILE A 459 -6.13 0.29 6.44
C ILE A 459 -5.89 1.62 7.14
N ILE A 460 -6.94 2.21 7.72
CA ILE A 460 -6.79 3.43 8.52
C ILE A 460 -7.73 3.43 9.72
N ASP A 461 -7.23 3.89 10.88
CA ASP A 461 -8.05 4.11 12.06
C ASP A 461 -9.07 5.23 11.82
N ALA A 462 -10.33 4.82 11.77
CA ALA A 462 -11.49 5.67 11.55
C ALA A 462 -12.29 5.95 12.83
N SER A 463 -11.74 5.60 14.00
CA SER A 463 -12.44 5.67 15.30
C SER A 463 -12.94 7.06 15.62
N LYS A 464 -12.20 8.13 15.30
CA LYS A 464 -12.63 9.53 15.50
C LYS A 464 -13.86 9.91 14.65
N ARG A 465 -14.12 9.21 13.57
CA ARG A 465 -15.20 9.51 12.61
C ARG A 465 -16.41 8.60 12.75
N PHE A 466 -16.18 7.31 12.91
CA PHE A 466 -17.21 6.28 12.93
C PHE A 466 -17.42 5.61 14.29
N GLY A 467 -16.70 6.07 15.34
CA GLY A 467 -16.78 5.53 16.69
C GLY A 467 -15.71 4.48 16.99
N LYS A 468 -15.47 4.25 18.27
CA LYS A 468 -14.38 3.44 18.81
C LYS A 468 -14.21 2.09 18.10
N GLY A 469 -12.97 1.75 17.76
CA GLY A 469 -12.61 0.51 17.09
C GLY A 469 -13.00 0.43 15.61
N ALA A 470 -13.42 1.54 14.99
CA ALA A 470 -13.73 1.58 13.58
C ALA A 470 -12.48 1.76 12.72
N PHE A 471 -12.39 1.01 11.63
CA PHE A 471 -11.36 1.11 10.60
C PHE A 471 -12.02 1.15 9.22
N LEU A 472 -11.45 1.90 8.28
CA LEU A 472 -11.72 1.71 6.86
C LEU A 472 -10.64 0.77 6.32
N VAL A 473 -11.06 -0.17 5.49
CA VAL A 473 -10.22 -1.23 4.94
C VAL A 473 -10.57 -1.45 3.49
N ASP A 474 -9.58 -1.68 2.65
CA ASP A 474 -9.77 -2.15 1.29
C ASP A 474 -9.43 -3.64 1.14
N VAL A 475 -10.03 -4.25 0.13
CA VAL A 475 -9.68 -5.58 -0.38
C VAL A 475 -9.41 -5.46 -1.86
N GLN A 476 -8.27 -5.96 -2.30
CA GLN A 476 -7.94 -6.17 -3.71
C GLN A 476 -8.30 -7.62 -4.08
N ALA A 477 -9.23 -7.77 -5.00
CA ALA A 477 -9.71 -9.09 -5.43
C ALA A 477 -9.16 -9.39 -6.84
N SER A 478 -7.84 -9.51 -6.94
CA SER A 478 -7.05 -9.51 -8.18
C SER A 478 -7.46 -10.53 -9.23
N THR A 479 -8.09 -11.63 -8.85
CA THR A 479 -8.56 -12.66 -9.80
C THR A 479 -10.06 -12.58 -10.09
N LEU A 480 -10.77 -11.62 -9.49
CA LEU A 480 -12.17 -11.35 -9.75
C LEU A 480 -12.31 -10.32 -10.86
N ILE A 481 -12.21 -10.75 -12.10
CA ILE A 481 -12.33 -9.83 -13.24
C ILE A 481 -13.79 -9.42 -13.41
N VAL A 482 -14.09 -8.15 -13.13
CA VAL A 482 -15.43 -7.58 -13.23
C VAL A 482 -15.71 -6.98 -14.61
N GLN A 483 -14.66 -6.64 -15.36
CA GLN A 483 -14.73 -6.20 -16.74
C GLN A 483 -13.48 -6.65 -17.49
N SER A 484 -13.63 -7.11 -18.73
CA SER A 484 -12.51 -7.41 -19.62
C SER A 484 -12.83 -6.96 -21.04
N GLU A 485 -11.85 -6.38 -21.72
CA GLU A 485 -11.98 -5.88 -23.08
C GLU A 485 -10.71 -6.17 -23.88
N GLN A 486 -10.88 -6.74 -25.08
CA GLN A 486 -9.78 -6.93 -26.00
C GLN A 486 -9.63 -5.71 -26.92
N ARG A 487 -8.47 -5.04 -26.89
CA ARG A 487 -8.11 -3.93 -27.77
C ARG A 487 -6.87 -4.27 -28.58
N GLY A 488 -7.07 -4.71 -29.82
CA GLY A 488 -5.98 -5.20 -30.66
C GLY A 488 -5.36 -6.48 -30.08
N THR A 489 -4.09 -6.45 -29.74
CA THR A 489 -3.35 -7.56 -29.11
C THR A 489 -3.32 -7.51 -27.59
N LEU A 490 -3.85 -6.43 -26.99
CA LEU A 490 -3.83 -6.22 -25.55
C LEU A 490 -5.18 -6.54 -24.92
N THR A 491 -5.16 -7.15 -23.77
CA THR A 491 -6.34 -7.35 -22.92
C THR A 491 -6.33 -6.29 -21.82
N TYR A 492 -7.46 -5.61 -21.66
CA TYR A 492 -7.69 -4.67 -20.57
C TYR A 492 -8.63 -5.33 -19.57
N GLU A 493 -8.30 -5.24 -18.30
CA GLU A 493 -9.07 -5.88 -17.23
C GLU A 493 -9.33 -4.88 -16.11
N ARG A 494 -10.49 -5.03 -15.46
CA ARG A 494 -10.81 -4.38 -14.19
C ARG A 494 -10.95 -5.49 -13.17
N GLU A 495 -10.03 -5.56 -12.25
CA GLU A 495 -10.05 -6.49 -11.14
C GLU A 495 -11.07 -6.06 -10.09
N GLY A 496 -11.58 -7.00 -9.31
CA GLY A 496 -12.52 -6.71 -8.24
C GLY A 496 -11.84 -6.07 -7.03
N GLY A 497 -12.66 -5.64 -6.09
CA GLY A 497 -12.20 -5.05 -4.84
C GLY A 497 -13.35 -4.40 -4.09
N GLN A 498 -13.11 -4.01 -2.85
CA GLN A 498 -14.17 -3.46 -2.01
C GLN A 498 -13.61 -2.56 -0.91
N LEU A 499 -14.26 -1.41 -0.70
CA LEU A 499 -14.06 -0.57 0.47
C LEU A 499 -15.05 -0.99 1.57
N LEU A 500 -14.52 -1.21 2.78
CA LEU A 500 -15.29 -1.72 3.92
C LEU A 500 -15.09 -0.85 5.17
N LEU A 501 -16.12 -0.79 6.01
CA LEU A 501 -16.02 -0.30 7.38
C LEU A 501 -15.99 -1.51 8.31
N VAL A 502 -14.89 -1.66 9.04
CA VAL A 502 -14.65 -2.76 9.98
C VAL A 502 -14.64 -2.22 11.40
N ARG A 503 -15.35 -2.87 12.31
CA ARG A 503 -15.30 -2.57 13.75
C ARG A 503 -14.62 -3.71 14.48
N ILE A 504 -13.50 -3.43 15.12
CA ILE A 504 -12.72 -4.39 15.89
C ILE A 504 -12.86 -4.01 17.37
N PRO A 505 -13.47 -4.87 18.20
CA PRO A 505 -13.56 -4.57 19.64
C PRO A 505 -12.17 -4.44 20.26
N GLU A 506 -11.98 -3.45 21.10
CA GLU A 506 -10.74 -3.34 21.90
C GLU A 506 -10.61 -4.56 22.81
N GLY A 507 -9.39 -5.07 22.98
CA GLY A 507 -9.09 -6.17 23.89
C GLY A 507 -9.43 -5.75 25.34
N GLY A 508 -10.19 -6.59 26.07
CA GLY A 508 -10.58 -6.29 27.43
C GLY A 508 -9.41 -6.43 28.40
N HIS A 509 -8.76 -5.33 28.72
CA HIS A 509 -8.07 -5.13 29.98
C HIS A 509 -8.42 -3.71 30.45
N GLY A 510 -9.22 -3.65 31.51
CA GLY A 510 -9.47 -2.52 32.41
C GLY A 510 -9.96 -1.24 31.71
N ASP A 511 -11.16 -0.81 32.10
CA ASP A 511 -11.68 0.54 31.87
C ASP A 511 -10.73 1.57 32.52
N ASP A 512 -9.62 1.89 31.88
CA ASP A 512 -8.98 3.16 32.09
C ASP A 512 -9.77 4.14 31.20
N GLU A 513 -10.66 4.87 31.82
CA GLU A 513 -11.26 6.09 31.31
C GLU A 513 -10.14 7.12 31.08
N ASP A 514 -9.30 6.91 30.09
CA ASP A 514 -8.56 8.00 29.47
C ASP A 514 -9.60 8.77 28.66
N GLU A 515 -10.25 9.75 29.32
CA GLU A 515 -10.97 10.82 28.65
C GLU A 515 -10.06 11.36 27.55
N ASP A 516 -10.44 11.09 26.30
CA ASP A 516 -9.85 11.72 25.11
C ASP A 516 -10.17 13.23 25.15
N ASN A 517 -9.53 13.95 26.06
CA ASN A 517 -9.41 15.40 26.04
C ASN A 517 -8.27 15.81 25.08
N ASP A 518 -8.26 15.27 23.88
CA ASP A 518 -7.68 15.96 22.74
C ASP A 518 -8.72 17.03 22.34
N GLU A 519 -8.71 18.16 23.04
CA GLU A 519 -9.38 19.37 22.59
C GLU A 519 -8.85 19.65 21.18
N ASP A 520 -9.69 19.34 20.17
CA ASP A 520 -9.52 19.88 18.84
C ASP A 520 -9.56 21.41 19.00
N GLU A 521 -8.42 22.07 19.06
CA GLU A 521 -8.32 23.47 18.68
C GLU A 521 -8.66 23.55 17.19
N ASP A 522 -9.94 23.38 16.89
CA ASP A 522 -10.56 23.85 15.67
C ASP A 522 -10.67 25.37 15.78
N ASP A 523 -9.56 26.07 15.59
CA ASP A 523 -9.58 27.48 15.29
C ASP A 523 -9.68 27.69 13.78
N ASP A 524 -10.70 28.48 13.39
CA ASP A 524 -11.22 28.98 12.11
C ASP A 524 -10.22 29.20 10.96
#